data_3d469b69ecc33322849d99b34deaf038
#
_entry.id   3d469b69ecc33322849d99b34deaf038
#
_cell.length_a   1.000
_cell.length_b   1.000
_cell.length_c   1.000
_cell.angle_alpha   90.00
_cell.angle_beta   90.00
_cell.angle_gamma   90.00
#
_symmetry.space_group_name_H-M   'P 1'
#
loop_
_entity.id
_entity.type
_entity.pdbx_description
1 polymer ?
#
loop_
_entity_poly.entity_id
_entity_poly.type
_entity_poly.pdbx_seq_one_letter_code
_entity_poly.pdbx_strand_id
1 'polypeptide(L)'
;MTLRVDLKLIAEWIAPATHVLDLGCGDGALLAHLRDSRDCRGYGVDIDDAHVLECIRASVNVIQADLESGLRMFGDGMFDVVVLSQTLQAMHNIDRIVDEMLRVGRYAVVSFPNFGHWSHRLQILRGRMPVSESLPYQWYDTPNIHLCTVADFDAFLAQRGCDVEDRIVLAGGRPVGVLPNLRGELALYRFTRRHGRKRTPARREK
;
A
#
# COMPACT_ATOMS: atom_id res chain seq x y z
N MET A 1 22.23 2.64 0.47
CA MET A 1 21.09 3.20 1.22
C MET A 1 20.38 2.08 1.94
N THR A 2 20.02 2.22 3.22
CA THR A 2 19.29 1.13 3.92
C THR A 2 17.81 1.26 3.63
N LEU A 3 17.22 0.27 2.97
CA LEU A 3 15.79 0.24 2.66
C LEU A 3 14.95 0.27 3.96
N ARG A 4 13.88 1.04 4.01
CA ARG A 4 12.93 1.09 5.15
C ARG A 4 12.40 -0.32 5.45
N VAL A 5 12.06 -0.58 6.71
CA VAL A 5 11.62 -1.91 7.16
C VAL A 5 10.36 -2.40 6.44
N ASP A 6 9.39 -1.51 6.22
CA ASP A 6 8.17 -1.82 5.47
C ASP A 6 8.47 -2.19 4.02
N LEU A 7 9.35 -1.47 3.34
CA LEU A 7 9.73 -1.78 1.96
C LEU A 7 10.50 -3.12 1.85
N LYS A 8 11.30 -3.49 2.86
CA LYS A 8 11.92 -4.83 2.91
C LYS A 8 10.88 -5.94 2.98
N LEU A 9 9.88 -5.80 3.85
CA LEU A 9 8.79 -6.77 3.97
C LEU A 9 7.92 -6.82 2.71
N ILE A 10 7.64 -5.67 2.09
CA ILE A 10 6.96 -5.62 0.79
C ILE A 10 7.77 -6.37 -0.26
N ALA A 11 9.09 -6.14 -0.31
CA ALA A 11 9.96 -6.84 -1.25
C ALA A 11 9.98 -8.36 -1.02
N GLU A 12 9.84 -8.86 0.22
CA GLU A 12 9.74 -10.29 0.51
C GLU A 12 8.47 -10.93 -0.08
N TRP A 13 7.37 -10.19 -0.19
CA TRP A 13 6.13 -10.65 -0.81
C TRP A 13 6.16 -10.69 -2.34
N ILE A 14 7.14 -10.02 -2.96
CA ILE A 14 7.26 -9.92 -4.42
C ILE A 14 8.19 -11.02 -4.92
N ALA A 15 7.69 -11.90 -5.75
CA ALA A 15 8.49 -12.99 -6.34
C ALA A 15 9.58 -12.45 -7.29
N PRO A 16 10.67 -13.18 -7.50
CA PRO A 16 11.65 -12.83 -8.53
C PRO A 16 11.05 -12.76 -9.93
N ALA A 17 11.66 -11.94 -10.80
CA ALA A 17 11.26 -11.72 -12.19
C ALA A 17 9.82 -11.20 -12.37
N THR A 18 9.28 -10.53 -11.36
CA THR A 18 7.91 -9.98 -11.32
C THR A 18 7.87 -8.60 -11.99
N HIS A 19 6.74 -8.27 -12.62
CA HIS A 19 6.48 -6.94 -13.18
C HIS A 19 5.73 -6.08 -12.15
N VAL A 20 6.36 -5.04 -11.65
CA VAL A 20 5.91 -4.23 -10.49
C VAL A 20 5.56 -2.82 -10.90
N LEU A 21 4.45 -2.29 -10.38
CA LEU A 21 4.11 -0.87 -10.43
C LEU A 21 4.15 -0.31 -9.00
N ASP A 22 4.93 0.73 -8.77
CA ASP A 22 5.05 1.41 -7.47
C ASP A 22 4.44 2.81 -7.54
N LEU A 23 3.33 3.01 -6.85
CA LEU A 23 2.55 4.25 -6.85
C LEU A 23 2.95 5.14 -5.67
N GLY A 24 3.36 6.38 -5.96
CA GLY A 24 4.02 7.24 -4.98
C GLY A 24 5.40 6.66 -4.63
N CYS A 25 6.19 6.37 -5.66
CA CYS A 25 7.44 5.61 -5.52
C CYS A 25 8.56 6.36 -4.80
N GLY A 26 8.40 7.67 -4.55
CA GLY A 26 9.41 8.50 -3.93
C GLY A 26 10.74 8.47 -4.69
N ASP A 27 11.83 8.20 -3.99
CA ASP A 27 13.19 8.09 -4.55
C ASP A 27 13.43 6.81 -5.39
N GLY A 28 12.42 5.96 -5.55
CA GLY A 28 12.51 4.69 -6.29
C GLY A 28 13.25 3.57 -5.57
N ALA A 29 13.51 3.70 -4.27
CA ALA A 29 14.31 2.75 -3.49
C ALA A 29 13.77 1.33 -3.53
N LEU A 30 12.44 1.12 -3.53
CA LEU A 30 11.84 -0.21 -3.65
C LEU A 30 12.14 -0.85 -5.00
N LEU A 31 11.90 -0.13 -6.09
CA LEU A 31 12.11 -0.63 -7.46
C LEU A 31 13.60 -0.90 -7.74
N ALA A 32 14.49 -0.02 -7.30
CA ALA A 32 15.93 -0.25 -7.39
C ALA A 32 16.34 -1.53 -6.64
N HIS A 33 15.86 -1.71 -5.40
CA HIS A 33 16.12 -2.92 -4.62
C HIS A 33 15.58 -4.18 -5.29
N LEU A 34 14.35 -4.16 -5.80
CA LEU A 34 13.73 -5.30 -6.49
C LEU A 34 14.45 -5.66 -7.79
N ARG A 35 14.88 -4.66 -8.55
CA ARG A 35 15.70 -4.87 -9.76
C ARG A 35 17.02 -5.58 -9.40
N ASP A 36 17.75 -5.05 -8.43
CA ASP A 36 19.11 -5.48 -8.12
C ASP A 36 19.15 -6.83 -7.38
N SER A 37 18.11 -7.13 -6.56
CA SER A 37 18.09 -8.33 -5.73
C SER A 37 17.20 -9.47 -6.25
N ARG A 38 16.23 -9.17 -7.14
CA ARG A 38 15.19 -10.11 -7.56
C ARG A 38 14.91 -10.15 -9.07
N ASP A 39 15.70 -9.42 -9.87
CA ASP A 39 15.50 -9.31 -11.34
C ASP A 39 14.06 -8.86 -11.71
N CYS A 40 13.42 -8.07 -10.85
CA CYS A 40 12.11 -7.52 -11.13
C CYS A 40 12.22 -6.35 -12.10
N ARG A 41 11.13 -6.13 -12.89
CA ARG A 41 11.01 -5.00 -13.80
C ARG A 41 9.78 -4.19 -13.40
N GLY A 42 9.76 -2.91 -13.74
CA GLY A 42 8.56 -2.11 -13.45
C GLY A 42 8.75 -0.63 -13.64
N TYR A 43 7.73 0.08 -13.18
CA TYR A 43 7.65 1.53 -13.24
C TYR A 43 7.27 2.09 -11.87
N GLY A 44 7.87 3.23 -11.54
CA GLY A 44 7.38 4.11 -10.49
C GLY A 44 6.44 5.17 -11.07
N VAL A 45 5.50 5.63 -10.26
CA VAL A 45 4.70 6.81 -10.54
C VAL A 45 4.84 7.74 -9.35
N ASP A 46 5.21 8.99 -9.59
CA ASP A 46 5.26 10.03 -8.56
C ASP A 46 4.89 11.38 -9.18
N ILE A 47 4.37 12.30 -8.37
CA ILE A 47 4.01 13.65 -8.82
C ILE A 47 5.15 14.66 -8.58
N ASP A 48 6.04 14.37 -7.64
CA ASP A 48 7.08 15.29 -7.18
C ASP A 48 8.31 15.27 -8.11
N ASP A 49 8.69 16.43 -8.63
CA ASP A 49 9.84 16.61 -9.53
C ASP A 49 11.15 16.11 -8.94
N ALA A 50 11.37 16.32 -7.62
CA ALA A 50 12.60 15.92 -6.96
C ALA A 50 12.67 14.38 -6.86
N HIS A 51 11.56 13.71 -6.54
CA HIS A 51 11.48 12.25 -6.53
C HIS A 51 11.70 11.64 -7.91
N VAL A 52 11.09 12.23 -8.96
CA VAL A 52 11.31 11.79 -10.35
C VAL A 52 12.79 11.88 -10.73
N LEU A 53 13.47 12.97 -10.36
CA LEU A 53 14.90 13.12 -10.62
C LEU A 53 15.75 12.09 -9.85
N GLU A 54 15.38 11.76 -8.62
CA GLU A 54 16.07 10.72 -7.83
C GLU A 54 15.89 9.33 -8.45
N CYS A 55 14.69 8.99 -8.91
CA CYS A 55 14.42 7.76 -9.66
C CYS A 55 15.29 7.65 -10.91
N ILE A 56 15.39 8.72 -11.70
CA ILE A 56 16.23 8.76 -12.91
C ILE A 56 17.72 8.53 -12.55
N ARG A 57 18.22 9.17 -11.49
CA ARG A 57 19.59 8.96 -11.01
C ARG A 57 19.82 7.52 -10.54
N ALA A 58 18.81 6.88 -9.96
CA ALA A 58 18.84 5.49 -9.54
C ALA A 58 18.63 4.50 -10.70
N SER A 59 18.47 4.98 -11.95
CA SER A 59 18.12 4.16 -13.12
C SER A 59 16.83 3.37 -12.94
N VAL A 60 15.85 3.97 -12.28
CA VAL A 60 14.49 3.44 -12.12
C VAL A 60 13.59 4.08 -13.17
N ASN A 61 12.79 3.26 -13.88
CA ASN A 61 11.79 3.79 -14.78
C ASN A 61 10.69 4.49 -13.97
N VAL A 62 10.45 5.75 -14.25
CA VAL A 62 9.45 6.56 -13.54
C VAL A 62 8.59 7.34 -14.52
N ILE A 63 7.32 7.50 -14.19
CA ILE A 63 6.35 8.33 -14.91
C ILE A 63 5.89 9.41 -13.93
N GLN A 64 6.06 10.66 -14.33
CA GLN A 64 5.52 11.77 -13.57
C GLN A 64 4.03 11.91 -13.83
N ALA A 65 3.21 11.61 -12.84
CA ALA A 65 1.76 11.72 -12.95
C ALA A 65 1.09 11.87 -11.59
N ASP A 66 -0.09 12.50 -11.61
CA ASP A 66 -0.99 12.58 -10.47
C ASP A 66 -1.84 11.30 -10.41
N LEU A 67 -1.73 10.56 -9.32
CA LEU A 67 -2.48 9.33 -9.06
C LEU A 67 -4.01 9.57 -9.00
N GLU A 68 -4.44 10.79 -8.64
CA GLU A 68 -5.86 11.17 -8.64
C GLU A 68 -6.48 11.18 -10.04
N SER A 69 -5.67 11.34 -11.08
CA SER A 69 -6.11 11.22 -12.48
C SER A 69 -6.47 9.78 -12.88
N GLY A 70 -6.08 8.80 -12.06
CA GLY A 70 -6.23 7.37 -12.30
C GLY A 70 -5.09 6.79 -13.15
N LEU A 71 -5.10 5.47 -13.33
CA LEU A 71 -4.04 4.71 -13.98
C LEU A 71 -4.37 4.39 -15.46
N ARG A 72 -5.06 5.27 -16.17
CA ARG A 72 -5.53 5.05 -17.54
C ARG A 72 -4.42 4.78 -18.56
N MET A 73 -3.19 5.18 -18.25
CA MET A 73 -2.01 4.91 -19.06
C MET A 73 -1.59 3.45 -19.06
N PHE A 74 -2.11 2.64 -18.11
CA PHE A 74 -1.81 1.22 -18.00
C PHE A 74 -3.03 0.37 -18.37
N GLY A 75 -2.77 -0.70 -19.12
CA GLY A 75 -3.78 -1.71 -19.46
C GLY A 75 -4.15 -2.62 -18.30
N ASP A 76 -5.29 -3.32 -18.41
CA ASP A 76 -5.76 -4.28 -17.43
C ASP A 76 -4.77 -5.44 -17.29
N GLY A 77 -4.45 -5.80 -16.05
CA GLY A 77 -3.55 -6.92 -15.74
C GLY A 77 -2.12 -6.75 -16.27
N MET A 78 -1.68 -5.52 -16.52
CA MET A 78 -0.34 -5.24 -17.05
C MET A 78 0.78 -5.57 -16.07
N PHE A 79 0.49 -5.58 -14.77
CA PHE A 79 1.45 -5.82 -13.70
C PHE A 79 1.07 -7.05 -12.87
N ASP A 80 2.07 -7.75 -12.36
CA ASP A 80 1.85 -8.81 -11.38
C ASP A 80 1.50 -8.23 -10.00
N VAL A 81 2.19 -7.15 -9.60
CA VAL A 81 2.01 -6.49 -8.31
C VAL A 81 1.95 -4.98 -8.48
N VAL A 82 0.99 -4.34 -7.81
CA VAL A 82 0.90 -2.89 -7.68
C VAL A 82 1.07 -2.52 -6.22
N VAL A 83 2.04 -1.68 -5.93
CA VAL A 83 2.38 -1.21 -4.57
C VAL A 83 1.90 0.23 -4.38
N LEU A 84 1.37 0.54 -3.20
CA LEU A 84 1.05 1.89 -2.72
C LEU A 84 1.51 1.99 -1.26
N SER A 85 2.78 2.38 -1.07
CA SER A 85 3.41 2.37 0.25
C SER A 85 3.36 3.73 0.91
N GLN A 86 2.67 3.83 2.05
CA GLN A 86 2.52 5.05 2.87
C GLN A 86 2.02 6.29 2.07
N THR A 87 1.23 6.05 1.03
CA THR A 87 0.65 7.09 0.17
C THR A 87 -0.87 7.13 0.29
N LEU A 88 -1.50 6.00 0.70
CA LEU A 88 -2.95 5.84 0.77
C LEU A 88 -3.65 6.97 1.53
N GLN A 89 -3.08 7.40 2.66
CA GLN A 89 -3.65 8.43 3.53
C GLN A 89 -3.66 9.84 2.92
N ALA A 90 -2.86 10.07 1.88
CA ALA A 90 -2.78 11.34 1.16
C ALA A 90 -3.69 11.38 -0.09
N MET A 91 -4.34 10.26 -0.43
CA MET A 91 -5.25 10.17 -1.57
C MET A 91 -6.64 10.71 -1.22
N HIS A 92 -7.26 11.50 -2.11
CA HIS A 92 -8.66 11.94 -1.97
C HIS A 92 -9.65 10.81 -2.26
N ASN A 93 -9.36 9.96 -3.27
CA ASN A 93 -10.26 8.93 -3.78
C ASN A 93 -9.68 7.54 -3.55
N ILE A 94 -9.62 7.09 -2.27
CA ILE A 94 -9.06 5.78 -1.88
C ILE A 94 -9.74 4.62 -2.62
N ASP A 95 -11.06 4.68 -2.75
CA ASP A 95 -11.84 3.66 -3.42
C ASP A 95 -11.47 3.51 -4.89
N ARG A 96 -11.29 4.61 -5.58
CA ARG A 96 -10.91 4.62 -6.99
C ARG A 96 -9.48 4.10 -7.20
N ILE A 97 -8.52 4.53 -6.37
CA ILE A 97 -7.13 4.07 -6.55
C ILE A 97 -7.01 2.58 -6.26
N VAL A 98 -7.71 2.03 -5.26
CA VAL A 98 -7.72 0.59 -4.97
C VAL A 98 -8.34 -0.21 -6.12
N ASP A 99 -9.44 0.28 -6.72
CA ASP A 99 -10.04 -0.37 -7.89
C ASP A 99 -9.11 -0.36 -9.09
N GLU A 100 -8.41 0.76 -9.34
CA GLU A 100 -7.41 0.87 -10.41
C GLU A 100 -6.19 -0.04 -10.15
N MET A 101 -5.68 -0.12 -8.91
CA MET A 101 -4.61 -1.05 -8.56
C MET A 101 -4.99 -2.50 -8.91
N LEU A 102 -6.23 -2.90 -8.58
CA LEU A 102 -6.76 -4.24 -8.87
C LEU A 102 -7.20 -4.43 -10.33
N ARG A 103 -7.30 -3.37 -11.10
CA ARG A 103 -7.51 -3.43 -12.56
C ARG A 103 -6.20 -3.68 -13.30
N VAL A 104 -5.17 -2.91 -12.95
CA VAL A 104 -3.88 -2.96 -13.66
C VAL A 104 -2.95 -4.05 -13.13
N GLY A 105 -3.16 -4.53 -11.89
CA GLY A 105 -2.36 -5.54 -11.24
C GLY A 105 -3.14 -6.78 -10.80
N ARG A 106 -2.43 -7.90 -10.70
CA ARG A 106 -2.95 -9.15 -10.15
C ARG A 106 -3.11 -9.07 -8.62
N TYR A 107 -2.13 -8.48 -7.95
CA TYR A 107 -2.11 -8.24 -6.50
C TYR A 107 -1.92 -6.75 -6.23
N ALA A 108 -2.56 -6.27 -5.20
CA ALA A 108 -2.30 -4.96 -4.62
C ALA A 108 -1.58 -5.11 -3.28
N VAL A 109 -0.57 -4.28 -3.05
CA VAL A 109 0.13 -4.15 -1.77
C VAL A 109 -0.01 -2.72 -1.28
N VAL A 110 -0.52 -2.55 -0.06
CA VAL A 110 -0.73 -1.23 0.54
C VAL A 110 -0.08 -1.19 1.91
N SER A 111 0.56 -0.09 2.25
CA SER A 111 0.95 0.20 3.63
C SER A 111 0.47 1.57 4.07
N PHE A 112 0.08 1.69 5.35
CA PHE A 112 -0.42 2.93 5.93
C PHE A 112 -0.18 2.99 7.44
N PRO A 113 -0.01 4.19 8.03
CA PRO A 113 0.04 4.40 9.47
C PRO A 113 -1.28 3.99 10.13
N ASN A 114 -1.22 3.15 11.17
CA ASN A 114 -2.40 2.72 11.91
C ASN A 114 -2.82 3.78 12.93
N PHE A 115 -3.87 4.53 12.62
CA PHE A 115 -4.44 5.51 13.55
C PHE A 115 -5.04 4.88 14.82
N GLY A 116 -5.35 3.57 14.79
CA GLY A 116 -5.89 2.81 15.91
C GLY A 116 -4.89 2.49 17.03
N HIS A 117 -3.61 2.86 16.91
CA HIS A 117 -2.58 2.62 17.92
C HIS A 117 -2.94 3.23 19.29
N TRP A 118 -2.61 2.55 20.37
CA TRP A 118 -3.01 2.93 21.73
C TRP A 118 -2.58 4.35 22.12
N SER A 119 -1.39 4.80 21.67
CA SER A 119 -0.89 6.13 22.00
C SER A 119 -1.74 7.23 21.34
N HIS A 120 -2.22 7.00 20.11
CA HIS A 120 -3.12 7.92 19.41
C HIS A 120 -4.46 8.02 20.16
N ARG A 121 -5.03 6.87 20.56
CA ARG A 121 -6.27 6.85 21.35
C ARG A 121 -6.13 7.63 22.67
N LEU A 122 -4.99 7.49 23.34
CA LEU A 122 -4.72 8.20 24.57
C LEU A 122 -4.56 9.71 24.35
N GLN A 123 -3.94 10.14 23.24
CA GLN A 123 -3.86 11.57 22.89
C GLN A 123 -5.25 12.15 22.62
N ILE A 124 -6.11 11.44 21.87
CA ILE A 124 -7.50 11.86 21.61
C ILE A 124 -8.31 11.94 22.92
N LEU A 125 -8.18 10.95 23.82
CA LEU A 125 -8.84 10.99 25.15
C LEU A 125 -8.40 12.17 25.99
N ARG A 126 -7.20 12.71 25.75
CA ARG A 126 -6.69 13.94 26.37
C ARG A 126 -7.08 15.21 25.62
N GLY A 127 -7.92 15.13 24.61
CA GLY A 127 -8.38 16.25 23.79
C GLY A 127 -7.33 16.80 22.82
N ARG A 128 -6.35 15.98 22.38
CA ARG A 128 -5.30 16.39 21.44
C ARG A 128 -5.30 15.51 20.19
N MET A 129 -5.02 16.11 19.04
CA MET A 129 -4.76 15.36 17.82
C MET A 129 -3.45 14.59 17.94
N PRO A 130 -3.41 13.33 17.50
CA PRO A 130 -2.23 12.49 17.61
C PRO A 130 -1.06 12.97 16.77
N VAL A 131 0.13 12.95 17.39
CA VAL A 131 1.41 13.11 16.71
C VAL A 131 2.33 11.99 17.20
N SER A 132 3.01 11.31 16.27
CA SER A 132 3.92 10.19 16.55
C SER A 132 4.95 10.04 15.43
N GLU A 133 5.89 9.11 15.56
CA GLU A 133 6.85 8.81 14.47
C GLU A 133 6.16 8.36 13.17
N SER A 134 5.06 7.61 13.28
CA SER A 134 4.28 7.17 12.12
C SER A 134 3.31 8.23 11.60
N LEU A 135 3.00 9.27 12.38
CA LEU A 135 2.17 10.42 12.03
C LEU A 135 2.87 11.70 12.53
N PRO A 136 3.95 12.16 11.87
CA PRO A 136 4.84 13.20 12.40
C PRO A 136 4.31 14.63 12.26
N TYR A 137 3.20 14.82 11.54
CA TYR A 137 2.66 16.13 11.21
C TYR A 137 1.71 16.65 12.30
N GLN A 138 1.63 17.96 12.43
CA GLN A 138 0.60 18.62 13.21
C GLN A 138 -0.73 18.61 12.46
N TRP A 139 -1.84 18.86 13.16
CA TRP A 139 -3.17 18.84 12.55
C TRP A 139 -3.37 19.90 11.45
N TYR A 140 -2.55 20.94 11.40
CA TYR A 140 -2.65 22.06 10.48
C TYR A 140 -1.67 22.00 9.29
N ASP A 141 -0.68 21.10 9.31
CA ASP A 141 0.34 20.98 8.25
C ASP A 141 0.46 19.55 7.67
N THR A 142 -0.47 18.67 8.06
CA THR A 142 -0.46 17.27 7.61
C THR A 142 -0.87 17.14 6.14
N PRO A 143 -0.13 16.38 5.32
CA PRO A 143 -0.56 15.97 4.00
C PRO A 143 -1.61 14.84 4.05
N ASN A 144 -1.86 14.25 5.24
CA ASN A 144 -2.77 13.14 5.39
C ASN A 144 -4.23 13.65 5.36
N ILE A 145 -4.99 13.20 4.39
CA ILE A 145 -6.40 13.53 4.20
C ILE A 145 -7.27 12.53 4.98
N HIS A 146 -6.87 11.26 4.96
CA HIS A 146 -7.59 10.18 5.61
C HIS A 146 -6.75 9.52 6.70
N LEU A 147 -7.42 9.20 7.81
CA LEU A 147 -6.84 8.47 8.92
C LEU A 147 -7.51 7.12 9.02
N CYS A 148 -6.74 6.04 8.84
CA CYS A 148 -7.26 4.69 8.75
C CYS A 148 -6.76 3.84 9.92
N THR A 149 -7.60 2.96 10.43
CA THR A 149 -7.19 1.90 11.37
C THR A 149 -7.11 0.55 10.65
N VAL A 150 -6.42 -0.43 11.25
CA VAL A 150 -6.40 -1.81 10.74
C VAL A 150 -7.83 -2.34 10.60
N ALA A 151 -8.73 -2.07 11.56
CA ALA A 151 -10.10 -2.56 11.52
C ALA A 151 -10.94 -1.90 10.41
N ASP A 152 -10.73 -0.60 10.15
CA ASP A 152 -11.43 0.11 9.08
C ASP A 152 -10.99 -0.41 7.71
N PHE A 153 -9.69 -0.68 7.52
CA PHE A 153 -9.19 -1.19 6.26
C PHE A 153 -9.63 -2.63 6.00
N ASP A 154 -9.68 -3.49 7.03
CA ASP A 154 -10.27 -4.83 6.94
C ASP A 154 -11.74 -4.75 6.46
N ALA A 155 -12.54 -3.85 7.05
CA ALA A 155 -13.93 -3.64 6.66
C ALA A 155 -14.08 -3.09 5.23
N PHE A 156 -13.23 -2.15 4.84
CA PHE A 156 -13.17 -1.56 3.50
C PHE A 156 -12.89 -2.63 2.43
N LEU A 157 -11.87 -3.47 2.63
CA LEU A 157 -11.54 -4.54 1.69
C LEU A 157 -12.65 -5.59 1.59
N ALA A 158 -13.27 -5.95 2.73
CA ALA A 158 -14.39 -6.88 2.76
C ALA A 158 -15.60 -6.36 1.97
N GLN A 159 -15.96 -5.08 2.12
CA GLN A 159 -17.04 -4.42 1.38
C GLN A 159 -16.78 -4.39 -0.13
N ARG A 160 -15.52 -4.29 -0.55
CA ARG A 160 -15.12 -4.29 -1.97
C ARG A 160 -14.96 -5.69 -2.56
N GLY A 161 -15.22 -6.73 -1.79
CA GLY A 161 -15.07 -8.10 -2.25
C GLY A 161 -13.62 -8.45 -2.56
N CYS A 162 -12.70 -7.94 -1.77
CA CYS A 162 -11.29 -8.30 -1.82
C CYS A 162 -10.99 -9.42 -0.83
N ASP A 163 -10.04 -10.29 -1.20
CA ASP A 163 -9.49 -11.31 -0.31
C ASP A 163 -8.09 -10.85 0.13
N VAL A 164 -7.90 -10.75 1.45
CA VAL A 164 -6.60 -10.45 2.05
C VAL A 164 -5.77 -11.72 2.07
N GLU A 165 -4.64 -11.72 1.37
CA GLU A 165 -3.73 -12.86 1.32
C GLU A 165 -2.70 -12.82 2.44
N ASP A 166 -2.13 -11.64 2.68
CA ASP A 166 -1.18 -11.41 3.77
C ASP A 166 -1.46 -10.08 4.46
N ARG A 167 -1.24 -10.08 5.77
CA ARG A 167 -1.28 -8.88 6.61
C ARG A 167 -0.17 -8.95 7.64
N ILE A 168 0.65 -7.90 7.66
CA ILE A 168 1.65 -7.68 8.71
C ILE A 168 1.36 -6.32 9.34
N VAL A 169 1.36 -6.27 10.67
CA VAL A 169 1.26 -5.01 11.41
C VAL A 169 2.52 -4.88 12.26
N LEU A 170 3.17 -3.72 12.19
CA LEU A 170 4.46 -3.44 12.82
C LEU A 170 4.32 -2.49 14.01
N ALA A 171 5.13 -2.72 15.04
CA ALA A 171 5.42 -1.76 16.10
C ALA A 171 6.94 -1.71 16.33
N GLY A 172 7.54 -0.53 16.29
CA GLY A 172 8.99 -0.37 16.36
C GLY A 172 9.73 -1.22 15.29
N GLY A 173 9.16 -1.36 14.09
CA GLY A 173 9.72 -2.15 12.99
C GLY A 173 9.61 -3.67 13.15
N ARG A 174 8.89 -4.20 14.16
CA ARG A 174 8.72 -5.64 14.41
C ARG A 174 7.26 -6.06 14.25
N PRO A 175 6.96 -7.27 13.71
CA PRO A 175 5.60 -7.77 13.58
C PRO A 175 4.89 -7.93 14.93
N VAL A 176 3.61 -7.54 14.97
CA VAL A 176 2.72 -7.64 16.13
C VAL A 176 1.58 -8.59 15.81
N GLY A 177 1.52 -9.74 16.51
CA GLY A 177 0.46 -10.74 16.33
C GLY A 177 -0.75 -10.55 17.24
N VAL A 178 -0.55 -9.95 18.44
CA VAL A 178 -1.61 -9.81 19.45
C VAL A 178 -2.12 -8.37 19.49
N LEU A 179 -3.45 -8.20 19.35
CA LEU A 179 -4.13 -6.89 19.32
C LEU A 179 -3.49 -5.92 18.28
N PRO A 180 -3.32 -6.32 16.99
CA PRO A 180 -2.56 -5.54 16.02
C PRO A 180 -3.14 -4.14 15.81
N ASN A 181 -4.47 -3.97 15.83
CA ASN A 181 -5.10 -2.66 15.72
C ASN A 181 -4.83 -1.72 16.91
N LEU A 182 -4.45 -2.27 18.08
CA LEU A 182 -4.15 -1.48 19.26
C LEU A 182 -2.65 -1.23 19.43
N ARG A 183 -1.82 -2.21 19.11
CA ARG A 183 -0.38 -2.20 19.38
C ARG A 183 0.48 -1.85 18.17
N GLY A 184 -0.08 -1.96 16.96
CA GLY A 184 0.63 -1.70 15.74
C GLY A 184 0.61 -0.24 15.32
N GLU A 185 1.70 0.22 14.76
CA GLU A 185 1.93 1.60 14.27
C GLU A 185 1.77 1.71 12.76
N LEU A 186 2.18 0.66 12.03
CA LEU A 186 2.15 0.59 10.57
C LEU A 186 1.53 -0.73 10.13
N ALA A 187 0.58 -0.68 9.21
CA ALA A 187 -0.07 -1.84 8.64
C ALA A 187 0.36 -2.05 7.18
N LEU A 188 0.59 -3.30 6.81
CA LEU A 188 0.91 -3.74 5.46
C LEU A 188 -0.11 -4.83 5.07
N TYR A 189 -0.65 -4.71 3.87
CA TYR A 189 -1.62 -5.64 3.32
C TYR A 189 -1.22 -6.06 1.92
N ARG A 190 -1.36 -7.36 1.60
CA ARG A 190 -1.39 -7.90 0.25
C ARG A 190 -2.77 -8.49 0.01
N PHE A 191 -3.44 -8.09 -1.06
CA PHE A 191 -4.81 -8.50 -1.34
C PHE A 191 -5.06 -8.57 -2.85
N THR A 192 -6.14 -9.26 -3.21
CA THR A 192 -6.60 -9.43 -4.60
C THR A 192 -8.11 -9.33 -4.68
N ARG A 193 -8.67 -9.20 -5.89
CA ARG A 193 -10.12 -9.34 -6.08
C ARG A 193 -10.55 -10.77 -5.77
N ARG A 194 -11.62 -10.91 -5.02
CA ARG A 194 -12.26 -12.21 -4.83
C ARG A 194 -12.72 -12.76 -6.19
N HIS A 195 -12.05 -13.81 -6.64
CA HIS A 195 -12.51 -14.54 -7.81
C HIS A 195 -13.79 -15.25 -7.41
N GLY A 196 -14.91 -14.91 -8.05
CA GLY A 196 -16.18 -15.58 -7.80
C GLY A 196 -15.97 -17.09 -7.86
N ARG A 197 -16.25 -17.81 -6.77
CA ARG A 197 -16.37 -19.26 -6.79
C ARG A 197 -17.32 -19.58 -7.94
N LYS A 198 -16.84 -20.20 -9.03
CA LYS A 198 -17.69 -20.79 -10.06
C LYS A 198 -18.70 -21.65 -9.29
N ARG A 199 -19.97 -21.22 -9.25
CA ARG A 199 -21.04 -22.07 -8.70
C ARG A 199 -21.00 -23.36 -9.50
N THR A 200 -20.55 -24.45 -8.89
CA THR A 200 -20.70 -25.79 -9.44
C THR A 200 -22.17 -25.96 -9.70
N PRO A 201 -22.61 -26.24 -10.94
CA PRO A 201 -24.03 -26.44 -11.20
C PRO A 201 -24.51 -27.64 -10.35
N ALA A 202 -25.59 -27.42 -9.60
CA ALA A 202 -26.22 -28.47 -8.84
C ALA A 202 -26.54 -29.64 -9.77
N ARG A 203 -26.00 -30.83 -9.47
CA ARG A 203 -26.34 -32.09 -10.14
C ARG A 203 -27.85 -32.23 -10.03
N ARG A 204 -28.58 -32.11 -11.12
CA ARG A 204 -29.97 -32.53 -11.22
C ARG A 204 -29.94 -34.04 -11.09
N GLU A 205 -30.37 -34.55 -9.96
CA GLU A 205 -30.77 -35.94 -9.82
C GLU A 205 -32.01 -36.15 -10.65
N LYS A 206 -31.94 -37.17 -11.50
CA LYS A 206 -33.08 -37.69 -12.26
C LYS A 206 -33.79 -38.75 -11.42
#